data_301256a08e65f7f4069c86d18198405c
#
_entry.id   301256a08e65f7f4069c86d18198405c
#
_cell.length_a   1.000
_cell.length_b   1.000
_cell.length_c   1.000
_cell.angle_alpha   90.00
_cell.angle_beta   90.00
_cell.angle_gamma   90.00
#
_symmetry.space_group_name_H-M   'P 1'
#
loop_
_entity.id
_entity.type
_entity.pdbx_description
1 polymer ?
#
loop_
_entity_poly.entity_id
_entity_poly.type
_entity_poly.pdbx_seq_one_letter_code
_entity_poly.pdbx_strand_id
1 'polypeptide(L)'
;ETAKKYGVGWKGRSFVPGKFELSDLANKILTATNAALYGIIASVIHSLGYSPHLGFIHSGSPLPFVYDMADLYKGEFCIDLAFSLCRELAGTYDKYAVATAFRERVIRQALLERIVKDIDQLIGEKSARRYSK
;
A
#
# COMPACT_ATOMS: atom_id res chain seq x y z
N GLU A 1 0.58 -11.09 -13.58
CA GLU A 1 -0.82 -10.83 -13.87
C GLU A 1 -1.15 -9.39 -13.98
N THR A 2 -0.84 -8.61 -12.96
CA THR A 2 -1.06 -7.17 -13.04
C THR A 2 -0.23 -6.58 -14.17
N ALA A 3 1.00 -7.06 -14.33
CA ALA A 3 1.86 -6.58 -15.40
C ALA A 3 1.27 -6.89 -16.77
N LYS A 4 0.71 -8.07 -16.94
CA LYS A 4 0.09 -8.43 -18.22
C LYS A 4 -1.12 -7.58 -18.52
N LYS A 5 -1.89 -7.25 -17.50
CA LYS A 5 -3.08 -6.45 -17.64
C LYS A 5 -2.79 -5.10 -18.29
N TYR A 6 -1.65 -4.52 -17.98
CA TYR A 6 -1.28 -3.21 -18.49
C TYR A 6 -0.24 -3.25 -19.60
N GLY A 7 0.12 -4.45 -20.04
CA GLY A 7 1.07 -4.58 -21.12
C GLY A 7 2.49 -4.20 -20.74
N VAL A 8 2.82 -4.30 -19.48
CA VAL A 8 4.15 -3.97 -18.99
C VAL A 8 4.94 -5.26 -18.79
N GLY A 9 6.16 -5.30 -19.32
CA GLY A 9 7.03 -6.44 -19.12
C GLY A 9 7.67 -6.36 -17.76
N TRP A 10 7.15 -7.14 -16.83
CA TRP A 10 7.67 -7.15 -15.47
C TRP A 10 8.23 -8.53 -15.17
N LYS A 11 9.50 -8.56 -14.86
CA LYS A 11 10.16 -9.81 -14.51
C LYS A 11 10.96 -9.66 -13.23
N GLY A 12 10.41 -8.93 -12.30
CA GLY A 12 11.07 -8.68 -11.05
C GLY A 12 12.34 -7.88 -11.27
N ARG A 13 13.45 -8.47 -10.92
CA ARG A 13 14.71 -7.78 -11.03
C ARG A 13 15.53 -8.23 -12.24
N SER A 14 14.91 -8.91 -13.17
CA SER A 14 15.62 -9.35 -14.37
C SER A 14 16.14 -8.15 -15.14
N PHE A 15 17.37 -8.19 -15.54
CA PHE A 15 17.99 -7.13 -16.31
C PHE A 15 17.87 -7.46 -17.79
N VAL A 16 17.00 -6.76 -18.47
CA VAL A 16 16.78 -6.92 -19.89
C VAL A 16 16.89 -5.55 -20.54
N PRO A 17 17.83 -5.37 -21.47
CA PRO A 17 17.94 -4.08 -22.16
C PRO A 17 16.61 -3.71 -22.81
N GLY A 18 16.23 -2.47 -22.66
CA GLY A 18 14.96 -1.98 -23.20
C GLY A 18 13.77 -2.18 -22.29
N LYS A 19 13.84 -3.14 -21.35
CA LYS A 19 12.79 -3.34 -20.37
C LYS A 19 13.24 -2.97 -18.97
N PHE A 20 14.54 -2.79 -18.80
CA PHE A 20 15.08 -2.42 -17.51
C PHE A 20 14.49 -1.13 -16.99
N GLU A 21 14.31 -0.17 -17.88
CA GLU A 21 13.80 1.15 -17.49
C GLU A 21 12.36 1.05 -16.98
N LEU A 22 11.56 0.21 -17.59
CA LEU A 22 10.18 0.03 -17.12
C LEU A 22 10.14 -0.63 -15.77
N SER A 23 11.00 -1.63 -15.54
CA SER A 23 11.09 -2.27 -14.24
C SER A 23 11.56 -1.29 -13.17
N ASP A 24 12.55 -0.45 -13.53
CA ASP A 24 13.05 0.55 -12.61
C ASP A 24 11.98 1.58 -12.27
N LEU A 25 11.23 2.03 -13.28
CA LEU A 25 10.15 2.97 -13.05
C LEU A 25 9.09 2.38 -12.15
N ALA A 26 8.68 1.13 -12.42
CA ALA A 26 7.69 0.47 -11.58
C ALA A 26 8.18 0.35 -10.15
N ASN A 27 9.45 0.02 -9.95
CA ASN A 27 10.00 -0.09 -8.61
C ASN A 27 10.00 1.24 -7.88
N LYS A 28 10.30 2.33 -8.58
CA LYS A 28 10.27 3.65 -7.97
C LYS A 28 8.87 4.03 -7.56
N ILE A 29 7.89 3.74 -8.41
CA ILE A 29 6.50 4.03 -8.09
C ILE A 29 6.04 3.18 -6.92
N LEU A 30 6.39 1.89 -6.91
CA LEU A 30 6.03 1.01 -5.80
C LEU A 30 6.63 1.48 -4.49
N THR A 31 7.89 1.88 -4.51
CA THR A 31 8.54 2.39 -3.30
C THR A 31 7.82 3.61 -2.77
N ALA A 32 7.48 4.55 -3.65
CA ALA A 32 6.81 5.78 -3.24
C ALA A 32 5.40 5.51 -2.72
N THR A 33 4.64 4.67 -3.43
CA THR A 33 3.26 4.41 -3.03
C THR A 33 3.18 3.53 -1.78
N ASN A 34 4.11 2.58 -1.62
CA ASN A 34 4.17 1.79 -0.39
C ASN A 34 4.47 2.69 0.81
N ALA A 35 5.41 3.60 0.68
CA ALA A 35 5.73 4.52 1.76
C ALA A 35 4.51 5.39 2.11
N ALA A 36 3.81 5.88 1.10
CA ALA A 36 2.62 6.69 1.32
C ALA A 36 1.52 5.87 2.01
N LEU A 37 1.35 4.61 1.60
CA LEU A 37 0.36 3.74 2.21
C LEU A 37 0.68 3.47 3.67
N TYR A 38 1.94 3.18 3.98
CA TYR A 38 2.34 2.96 5.37
C TYR A 38 2.08 4.20 6.22
N GLY A 39 2.38 5.38 5.67
CA GLY A 39 2.14 6.64 6.38
C GLY A 39 0.66 6.88 6.65
N ILE A 40 -0.18 6.58 5.67
CA ILE A 40 -1.62 6.74 5.85
C ILE A 40 -2.13 5.81 6.94
N ILE A 41 -1.73 4.56 6.91
CA ILE A 41 -2.19 3.58 7.91
C ILE A 41 -1.74 4.00 9.30
N ALA A 42 -0.48 4.38 9.44
CA ALA A 42 0.02 4.83 10.74
C ALA A 42 -0.73 6.05 11.23
N SER A 43 -1.05 6.98 10.33
CA SER A 43 -1.79 8.19 10.68
C SER A 43 -3.21 7.87 11.13
N VAL A 44 -3.86 6.92 10.45
CA VAL A 44 -5.21 6.52 10.84
C VAL A 44 -5.19 5.88 12.22
N ILE A 45 -4.25 4.97 12.45
CA ILE A 45 -4.12 4.33 13.76
C ILE A 45 -3.96 5.36 14.86
N HIS A 46 -3.10 6.33 14.63
CA HIS A 46 -2.86 7.39 15.59
C HIS A 46 -4.11 8.24 15.79
N SER A 47 -4.78 8.60 14.70
CA SER A 47 -5.98 9.44 14.75
C SER A 47 -7.12 8.79 15.50
N LEU A 48 -7.21 7.48 15.45
CA LEU A 48 -8.23 6.73 16.16
C LEU A 48 -7.93 6.60 17.65
N GLY A 49 -6.76 7.10 18.08
CA GLY A 49 -6.39 7.04 19.46
C GLY A 49 -5.74 5.74 19.90
N TYR A 50 -5.48 4.84 18.97
CA TYR A 50 -4.82 3.59 19.30
C TYR A 50 -3.32 3.80 19.36
N SER A 51 -2.72 3.15 20.33
CA SER A 51 -1.27 3.18 20.46
C SER A 51 -0.66 2.35 19.32
N PRO A 52 0.42 2.83 18.71
CA PRO A 52 1.16 1.99 17.75
C PRO A 52 1.67 0.71 18.39
N HIS A 53 1.72 0.68 19.71
CA HIS A 53 2.19 -0.47 20.45
C HIS A 53 1.09 -1.39 20.93
N LEU A 54 -0.11 -1.28 20.34
CA LEU A 54 -1.15 -2.25 20.62
C LEU A 54 -0.58 -3.61 20.31
N GLY A 55 -0.26 -4.34 21.33
CA GLY A 55 0.48 -5.57 21.18
C GLY A 55 -0.32 -6.75 20.71
N PHE A 56 -1.44 -6.53 20.08
CA PHE A 56 -2.21 -7.66 19.60
C PHE A 56 -1.63 -8.28 18.34
N ILE A 57 -0.56 -7.69 17.78
CA ILE A 57 0.10 -8.23 16.59
C ILE A 57 1.50 -8.62 16.99
N HIS A 58 2.02 -9.12 17.67
CA HIS A 58 3.39 -9.51 18.01
C HIS A 58 3.97 -8.61 19.08
N SER A 59 5.21 -8.38 19.02
CA SER A 59 6.04 -7.93 20.11
C SER A 59 5.93 -6.45 20.48
N GLY A 60 4.90 -5.78 20.13
CA GLY A 60 4.75 -4.39 20.50
C GLY A 60 5.43 -3.39 19.59
N SER A 61 6.09 -3.85 18.53
CA SER A 61 6.58 -2.95 17.51
C SER A 61 5.41 -2.47 16.66
N PRO A 62 5.29 -1.16 16.38
CA PRO A 62 4.20 -0.68 15.55
C PRO A 62 4.31 -1.10 14.10
N LEU A 63 5.50 -1.33 13.61
CA LEU A 63 5.71 -1.61 12.20
C LEU A 63 5.06 -2.90 11.73
N PRO A 64 5.14 -4.01 12.46
CA PRO A 64 4.47 -5.23 11.98
C PRO A 64 2.98 -5.05 11.75
N PHE A 65 2.30 -4.32 12.63
CA PHE A 65 0.87 -4.09 12.44
C PHE A 65 0.60 -3.24 11.21
N VAL A 66 1.39 -2.18 11.00
CA VAL A 66 1.23 -1.33 9.84
C VAL A 66 1.45 -2.14 8.56
N TYR A 67 2.49 -2.97 8.53
CA TYR A 67 2.78 -3.79 7.37
C TYR A 67 1.68 -4.81 7.10
N ASP A 68 1.17 -5.44 8.16
CA ASP A 68 0.07 -6.40 8.00
C ASP A 68 -1.17 -5.72 7.41
N MET A 69 -1.50 -4.54 7.90
CA MET A 69 -2.61 -3.79 7.35
C MET A 69 -2.36 -3.39 5.91
N ALA A 70 -1.13 -2.94 5.63
CA ALA A 70 -0.80 -2.49 4.29
C ALA A 70 -0.94 -3.61 3.26
N ASP A 71 -0.64 -4.84 3.65
CA ASP A 71 -0.77 -5.97 2.73
C ASP A 71 -2.18 -6.12 2.19
N LEU A 72 -3.19 -5.67 2.93
CA LEU A 72 -4.56 -5.73 2.47
C LEU A 72 -4.82 -4.79 1.28
N TYR A 73 -4.03 -3.75 1.16
CA TYR A 73 -4.30 -2.69 0.18
C TYR A 73 -3.22 -2.54 -0.89
N LYS A 74 -2.08 -3.21 -0.74
CA LYS A 74 -0.97 -3.02 -1.68
C LYS A 74 -1.33 -3.36 -3.11
N GLY A 75 -2.11 -4.41 -3.31
CA GLY A 75 -2.48 -4.79 -4.67
C GLY A 75 -3.21 -3.68 -5.39
N GLU A 76 -4.21 -3.14 -4.74
CA GLU A 76 -5.09 -2.14 -5.36
C GLU A 76 -4.45 -0.76 -5.43
N PHE A 77 -3.76 -0.35 -4.38
CA PHE A 77 -3.30 1.04 -4.26
C PHE A 77 -1.85 1.24 -4.66
N CYS A 78 -1.07 0.19 -4.75
CA CYS A 78 0.35 0.31 -5.09
C CYS A 78 0.68 -0.44 -6.35
N ILE A 79 0.43 -1.73 -6.39
CA ILE A 79 0.85 -2.55 -7.52
C ILE A 79 0.07 -2.20 -8.78
N ASP A 80 -1.24 -2.20 -8.67
CA ASP A 80 -2.10 -1.87 -9.81
C ASP A 80 -1.80 -0.45 -10.32
N LEU A 81 -1.63 0.48 -9.40
CA LEU A 81 -1.35 1.85 -9.75
C LEU A 81 0.02 1.98 -10.42
N ALA A 82 1.02 1.24 -9.92
CA ALA A 82 2.36 1.32 -10.50
C ALA A 82 2.36 0.92 -11.96
N PHE A 83 1.70 -0.18 -12.29
CA PHE A 83 1.68 -0.62 -13.68
C PHE A 83 0.84 0.29 -14.56
N SER A 84 -0.23 0.85 -14.01
CA SER A 84 -1.02 1.82 -14.75
C SER A 84 -0.19 3.06 -15.08
N LEU A 85 0.55 3.58 -14.09
CA LEU A 85 1.34 4.78 -14.29
C LEU A 85 2.56 4.55 -15.17
N CYS A 86 3.11 3.34 -15.18
CA CYS A 86 4.21 3.04 -16.08
C CYS A 86 3.84 3.31 -17.53
N ARG A 87 2.61 3.03 -17.88
CA ARG A 87 2.15 3.29 -19.25
C ARG A 87 2.01 4.78 -19.52
N GLU A 88 1.50 5.51 -18.54
CA GLU A 88 1.26 6.94 -18.71
C GLU A 88 2.53 7.78 -18.71
N LEU A 89 3.48 7.41 -17.87
CA LEU A 89 4.68 8.21 -17.66
C LEU A 89 5.75 7.96 -18.71
N ALA A 90 5.56 6.94 -19.55
CA ALA A 90 6.46 6.69 -20.67
C ALA A 90 7.95 6.58 -20.27
N GLY A 91 8.20 5.96 -19.14
CA GLY A 91 9.56 5.68 -18.72
C GLY A 91 10.21 6.72 -17.81
N THR A 92 9.55 7.85 -17.56
CA THR A 92 10.13 8.91 -16.74
C THR A 92 9.39 9.01 -15.41
N TYR A 93 10.11 8.88 -14.32
CA TYR A 93 9.51 9.00 -13.01
C TYR A 93 9.17 10.46 -12.70
N ASP A 94 7.93 10.71 -12.32
CA ASP A 94 7.45 12.03 -11.96
C ASP A 94 6.75 11.91 -10.62
N LYS A 95 7.40 12.36 -9.56
CA LYS A 95 6.87 12.16 -8.23
C LYS A 95 5.55 12.90 -7.99
N TYR A 96 5.33 13.99 -8.68
CA TYR A 96 4.08 14.73 -8.52
C TYR A 96 2.94 13.99 -9.19
N ALA A 97 3.19 13.42 -10.35
CA ALA A 97 2.17 12.60 -11.02
C ALA A 97 1.81 11.38 -10.18
N VAL A 98 2.82 10.75 -9.60
CA VAL A 98 2.60 9.57 -8.75
C VAL A 98 1.79 9.96 -7.51
N ALA A 99 2.17 11.04 -6.84
CA ALA A 99 1.47 11.49 -5.65
C ALA A 99 0.02 11.84 -5.96
N THR A 100 -0.22 12.52 -7.07
CA THR A 100 -1.57 12.90 -7.47
C THR A 100 -2.41 11.67 -7.78
N ALA A 101 -1.86 10.73 -8.53
CA ALA A 101 -2.59 9.51 -8.89
C ALA A 101 -2.92 8.68 -7.65
N PHE A 102 -1.97 8.58 -6.73
CA PHE A 102 -2.19 7.84 -5.49
C PHE A 102 -3.30 8.50 -4.67
N ARG A 103 -3.22 9.81 -4.50
CA ARG A 103 -4.23 10.55 -3.74
C ARG A 103 -5.61 10.40 -4.35
N GLU A 104 -5.70 10.50 -5.68
CA GLU A 104 -6.98 10.34 -6.34
C GLU A 104 -7.56 8.95 -6.12
N ARG A 105 -6.70 7.94 -6.16
CA ARG A 105 -7.18 6.59 -5.91
C ARG A 105 -7.63 6.42 -4.47
N VAL A 106 -6.89 6.99 -3.51
CA VAL A 106 -7.26 6.95 -2.11
C VAL A 106 -8.66 7.54 -1.91
N ILE A 107 -8.92 8.67 -2.54
CA ILE A 107 -10.22 9.33 -2.40
C ILE A 107 -11.30 8.53 -3.11
N ARG A 108 -11.05 8.14 -4.34
CA ARG A 108 -12.06 7.46 -5.17
C ARG A 108 -12.45 6.12 -4.58
N GLN A 109 -11.50 5.39 -4.03
CA GLN A 109 -11.77 4.06 -3.49
C GLN A 109 -12.01 4.09 -2.00
N ALA A 110 -12.13 5.26 -1.41
CA ALA A 110 -12.45 5.44 0.01
C ALA A 110 -11.50 4.67 0.93
N LEU A 111 -10.20 4.82 0.69
CA LEU A 111 -9.21 4.05 1.45
C LEU A 111 -9.27 4.35 2.94
N LEU A 112 -9.38 5.62 3.30
CA LEU A 112 -9.37 5.99 4.73
C LEU A 112 -10.52 5.32 5.47
N GLU A 113 -11.70 5.35 4.88
CA GLU A 113 -12.88 4.73 5.49
C GLU A 113 -12.71 3.22 5.60
N ARG A 114 -12.10 2.62 4.59
CA ARG A 114 -11.86 1.18 4.59
C ARG A 114 -10.85 0.78 5.66
N ILE A 115 -9.82 1.58 5.84
CA ILE A 115 -8.82 1.30 6.88
C ILE A 115 -9.46 1.38 8.26
N VAL A 116 -10.26 2.43 8.50
CA VAL A 116 -10.93 2.58 9.79
C VAL A 116 -11.81 1.36 10.07
N LYS A 117 -12.60 0.95 9.08
CA LYS A 117 -13.49 -0.19 9.25
C LYS A 117 -12.71 -1.47 9.53
N ASP A 118 -11.62 -1.69 8.80
CA ASP A 118 -10.82 -2.88 8.96
C ASP A 118 -10.12 -2.91 10.32
N ILE A 119 -9.63 -1.77 10.78
CA ILE A 119 -9.02 -1.69 12.10
C ILE A 119 -10.05 -1.98 13.18
N ASP A 120 -11.22 -1.37 13.09
CA ASP A 120 -12.28 -1.59 14.07
C ASP A 120 -12.67 -3.06 14.13
N GLN A 121 -12.77 -3.71 12.98
CA GLN A 121 -13.11 -5.11 12.92
C GLN A 121 -12.04 -5.98 13.58
N LEU A 122 -10.77 -5.70 13.28
CA LEU A 122 -9.68 -6.46 13.87
C LEU A 122 -9.62 -6.30 15.37
N ILE A 123 -9.77 -5.07 15.85
CA ILE A 123 -9.74 -4.81 17.28
C ILE A 123 -10.94 -5.43 17.96
N GLY A 124 -12.11 -5.35 17.32
CA GLY A 124 -13.31 -5.98 17.85
C GLY A 124 -13.16 -7.48 18.00
N GLU A 125 -12.57 -8.13 16.98
CA GLU A 125 -12.34 -9.55 17.04
C GLU A 125 -11.35 -9.93 18.15
N LYS A 126 -10.30 -9.15 18.29
CA LYS A 126 -9.33 -9.39 19.35
C LYS A 126 -9.95 -9.23 20.73
N SER A 127 -10.77 -8.21 20.91
CA SER A 127 -11.47 -7.99 22.17
C SER A 127 -12.43 -9.14 22.48
N ALA A 128 -13.17 -9.58 21.47
CA ALA A 128 -14.09 -10.69 21.66
C ALA A 128 -13.37 -11.96 22.09
N ARG A 129 -12.22 -12.25 21.46
CA ARG A 129 -11.44 -13.42 21.85
C ARG A 129 -10.95 -13.31 23.27
N ARG A 130 -10.53 -12.10 23.67
CA ARG A 130 -9.99 -11.91 25.00
C ARG A 130 -11.01 -12.18 26.07
N TYR A 131 -12.27 -11.83 25.81
CA TYR A 131 -13.32 -11.92 26.82
C TYR A 131 -14.25 -13.10 26.64
N SER A 132 -14.03 -13.94 25.67
CA SER A 132 -14.94 -15.03 25.37
C SER A 132 -14.53 -16.35 25.99
N LYS A 133 -14.02 -16.33 27.18
CA LYS A 133 -13.64 -17.58 27.83
C LYS A 133 -14.76 -18.16 28.67
#